data_839d66c4b2dc2375053bd9f317009608
#
_entry.id   839d66c4b2dc2375053bd9f317009608
#
_cell.length_a   1.000
_cell.length_b   1.000
_cell.length_c   1.000
_cell.angle_alpha   90.00
_cell.angle_beta   90.00
_cell.angle_gamma   90.00
#
_symmetry.space_group_name_H-M   'P 1'
#
loop_
_entity.id
_entity.type
_entity.pdbx_description
1 polymer ?
#
loop_
_entity_poly.entity_id
_entity_poly.type
_entity_poly.pdbx_seq_one_letter_code
_entity_poly.pdbx_strand_id
1 'polypeptide(L)'
;MEQELVSVIIPTYNRKHTIKRSIDSVLVQTYRAIEIIIIDDCSTDGTMEYVDELYGSITDINIIYVRNDSNVGPGVSRNIGVSYASGEYIAFHDSDDEWLPHKLERQMEEMRRADAKVGVVYSVCEMRREKETIVYPPSGVPYELKSGNVFPVILLNALIPMITLLMRKSIFLEIGGFNEQLHALEDYEISIRIAKKYEVLLVDEVLAVAYESVGSVDSRNNDKIVTQYYIMDLYKDDLKQLGIKERKFDFVLGEAMQYGNQQFFCQAVLELSKDEDYLRYAEKKYKMYKE
;
A
#
# COMPACT_ATOMS: atom_id res chain seq x y z
N MET A 1 -10.71 -16.38 25.68
CA MET A 1 -10.25 -14.99 25.56
C MET A 1 -11.08 -14.35 24.46
N GLU A 2 -11.60 -13.17 24.71
CA GLU A 2 -12.28 -12.39 23.70
C GLU A 2 -11.31 -12.10 22.55
N GLN A 3 -11.75 -12.24 21.31
CA GLN A 3 -10.88 -11.95 20.15
C GLN A 3 -10.75 -10.44 20.00
N GLU A 4 -9.53 -9.96 19.72
CA GLU A 4 -9.29 -8.54 19.47
C GLU A 4 -9.91 -8.12 18.13
N LEU A 5 -10.66 -7.01 18.14
CA LEU A 5 -11.38 -6.53 16.97
C LEU A 5 -10.42 -5.98 15.89
N VAL A 6 -10.63 -6.42 14.66
CA VAL A 6 -9.95 -5.89 13.45
C VAL A 6 -10.92 -5.06 12.65
N SER A 7 -10.62 -3.79 12.45
CA SER A 7 -11.36 -2.90 11.56
C SER A 7 -10.79 -3.01 10.15
N VAL A 8 -11.59 -3.50 9.21
CA VAL A 8 -11.23 -3.62 7.79
C VAL A 8 -11.72 -2.38 7.06
N ILE A 9 -10.79 -1.59 6.50
CA ILE A 9 -11.06 -0.32 5.82
C ILE A 9 -11.00 -0.53 4.31
N ILE A 10 -12.11 -0.22 3.62
CA ILE A 10 -12.28 -0.41 2.17
C ILE A 10 -12.59 0.94 1.53
N PRO A 11 -11.58 1.67 0.99
CA PRO A 11 -11.85 2.83 0.15
C PRO A 11 -12.45 2.37 -1.18
N THR A 12 -13.47 3.07 -1.67
CA THR A 12 -14.14 2.73 -2.93
C THR A 12 -14.47 3.96 -3.75
N TYR A 13 -14.29 3.88 -5.06
CA TYR A 13 -14.71 4.91 -6.01
C TYR A 13 -15.08 4.28 -7.34
N ASN A 14 -16.38 4.32 -7.71
CA ASN A 14 -16.91 3.74 -8.94
C ASN A 14 -16.51 2.25 -9.11
N ARG A 15 -16.89 1.41 -8.13
CA ARG A 15 -16.51 -0.01 -8.05
C ARG A 15 -17.71 -0.96 -7.97
N LYS A 16 -18.87 -0.56 -8.49
CA LYS A 16 -20.08 -1.39 -8.48
C LYS A 16 -19.83 -2.83 -8.97
N HIS A 17 -18.94 -3.00 -9.94
CA HIS A 17 -18.68 -4.32 -10.56
C HIS A 17 -17.71 -5.20 -9.77
N THR A 18 -16.92 -4.64 -8.84
CA THR A 18 -15.86 -5.36 -8.11
C THR A 18 -16.08 -5.41 -6.61
N ILE A 19 -16.74 -4.40 -6.02
CA ILE A 19 -16.92 -4.24 -4.58
C ILE A 19 -17.52 -5.47 -3.90
N LYS A 20 -18.41 -6.21 -4.58
CA LYS A 20 -19.00 -7.43 -4.04
C LYS A 20 -17.93 -8.48 -3.74
N ARG A 21 -16.99 -8.73 -4.64
CA ARG A 21 -15.87 -9.68 -4.42
C ARG A 21 -15.06 -9.28 -3.21
N SER A 22 -14.73 -8.00 -3.09
CA SER A 22 -13.96 -7.47 -1.98
C SER A 22 -14.67 -7.70 -0.65
N ILE A 23 -15.91 -7.26 -0.48
CA ILE A 23 -16.68 -7.41 0.76
C ILE A 23 -16.91 -8.88 1.08
N ASP A 24 -17.33 -9.70 0.12
CA ASP A 24 -17.56 -11.14 0.33
C ASP A 24 -16.30 -11.84 0.84
N SER A 25 -15.11 -11.46 0.33
CA SER A 25 -13.84 -12.03 0.76
C SER A 25 -13.49 -11.71 2.22
N VAL A 26 -13.98 -10.59 2.75
CA VAL A 26 -13.87 -10.24 4.16
C VAL A 26 -14.91 -10.99 5.00
N LEU A 27 -16.14 -11.11 4.51
CA LEU A 27 -17.22 -11.80 5.22
C LEU A 27 -16.94 -13.29 5.44
N VAL A 28 -16.17 -13.94 4.57
CA VAL A 28 -15.79 -15.35 4.69
C VAL A 28 -14.51 -15.59 5.48
N GLN A 29 -13.92 -14.57 6.10
CA GLN A 29 -12.73 -14.74 6.93
C GLN A 29 -13.02 -15.67 8.12
N THR A 30 -12.07 -16.58 8.41
CA THR A 30 -12.16 -17.49 9.57
C THR A 30 -12.00 -16.75 10.89
N TYR A 31 -11.28 -15.64 10.91
CA TYR A 31 -11.24 -14.71 12.03
C TYR A 31 -12.52 -13.88 12.08
N ARG A 32 -13.32 -14.02 13.17
CA ARG A 32 -14.68 -13.46 13.20
C ARG A 32 -14.83 -12.12 13.93
N ALA A 33 -13.86 -11.72 14.76
CA ALA A 33 -13.89 -10.41 15.43
C ALA A 33 -13.48 -9.30 14.44
N ILE A 34 -14.37 -8.99 13.50
CA ILE A 34 -14.17 -8.00 12.46
C ILE A 34 -15.33 -7.00 12.39
N GLU A 35 -15.01 -5.77 11.99
CA GLU A 35 -15.95 -4.81 11.45
C GLU A 35 -15.46 -4.34 10.08
N ILE A 36 -16.38 -3.92 9.22
CA ILE A 36 -16.06 -3.44 7.86
C ILE A 36 -16.44 -1.98 7.76
N ILE A 37 -15.51 -1.15 7.30
CA ILE A 37 -15.70 0.29 7.13
C ILE A 37 -15.46 0.62 5.66
N ILE A 38 -16.52 0.94 4.95
CA ILE A 38 -16.49 1.27 3.52
C ILE A 38 -16.54 2.79 3.40
N ILE A 39 -15.53 3.37 2.77
CA ILE A 39 -15.46 4.80 2.50
C ILE A 39 -15.65 5.03 1.00
N ASP A 40 -16.83 5.49 0.64
CA ASP A 40 -17.18 5.83 -0.73
C ASP A 40 -16.68 7.24 -1.08
N ASP A 41 -15.72 7.31 -1.94
CA ASP A 41 -15.06 8.53 -2.38
C ASP A 41 -15.86 9.27 -3.46
N CYS A 42 -17.17 9.49 -3.22
CA CYS A 42 -18.10 10.17 -4.10
C CYS A 42 -18.41 9.41 -5.40
N SER A 43 -18.71 8.10 -5.32
CA SER A 43 -19.10 7.28 -6.49
C SER A 43 -20.37 7.78 -7.18
N THR A 44 -20.42 7.61 -8.49
CA THR A 44 -21.53 8.01 -9.36
C THR A 44 -22.14 6.85 -10.17
N ASP A 45 -21.62 5.64 -10.00
CA ASP A 45 -22.00 4.43 -10.77
C ASP A 45 -23.08 3.57 -10.09
N GLY A 46 -23.60 4.01 -8.93
CA GLY A 46 -24.55 3.25 -8.11
C GLY A 46 -23.88 2.21 -7.19
N THR A 47 -22.60 2.41 -6.85
CA THR A 47 -21.85 1.56 -5.88
C THR A 47 -22.56 1.55 -4.52
N MET A 48 -22.99 2.70 -4.01
CA MET A 48 -23.64 2.83 -2.70
C MET A 48 -24.94 2.00 -2.64
N GLU A 49 -25.83 2.22 -3.59
CA GLU A 49 -27.10 1.53 -3.65
C GLU A 49 -26.93 0.02 -3.76
N TYR A 50 -25.91 -0.41 -4.50
CA TYR A 50 -25.58 -1.82 -4.65
C TYR A 50 -25.05 -2.45 -3.36
N VAL A 51 -24.22 -1.74 -2.60
CA VAL A 51 -23.73 -2.20 -1.29
C VAL A 51 -24.88 -2.30 -0.29
N ASP A 52 -25.77 -1.30 -0.24
CA ASP A 52 -26.93 -1.30 0.65
C ASP A 52 -27.89 -2.45 0.33
N GLU A 53 -28.18 -2.69 -0.97
CA GLU A 53 -28.99 -3.81 -1.42
C GLU A 53 -28.47 -5.18 -0.96
N LEU A 54 -27.14 -5.39 -1.05
CA LEU A 54 -26.53 -6.68 -0.74
C LEU A 54 -26.28 -6.89 0.75
N TYR A 55 -25.90 -5.86 1.47
CA TYR A 55 -25.35 -5.99 2.82
C TYR A 55 -26.11 -5.21 3.90
N GLY A 56 -27.07 -4.37 3.55
CA GLY A 56 -27.83 -3.55 4.50
C GLY A 56 -28.66 -4.35 5.52
N SER A 57 -28.90 -5.64 5.29
CA SER A 57 -29.59 -6.54 6.22
C SER A 57 -28.66 -7.42 7.06
N ILE A 58 -27.35 -7.35 6.88
CA ILE A 58 -26.39 -8.11 7.67
C ILE A 58 -26.31 -7.53 9.07
N THR A 59 -26.39 -8.38 10.09
CA THR A 59 -26.40 -7.99 11.51
C THR A 59 -25.36 -8.70 12.38
N ASP A 60 -24.70 -9.73 11.85
CA ASP A 60 -23.69 -10.50 12.57
C ASP A 60 -22.28 -9.90 12.47
N ILE A 61 -22.06 -8.97 11.55
CA ILE A 61 -20.85 -8.17 11.39
C ILE A 61 -21.25 -6.71 11.26
N ASN A 62 -20.57 -5.82 12.00
CA ASN A 62 -20.79 -4.38 11.88
C ASN A 62 -20.24 -3.88 10.53
N ILE A 63 -21.10 -3.36 9.66
CA ILE A 63 -20.73 -2.75 8.38
C ILE A 63 -21.09 -1.28 8.43
N ILE A 64 -20.08 -0.41 8.38
CA ILE A 64 -20.22 1.05 8.37
C ILE A 64 -19.98 1.53 6.94
N TYR A 65 -20.93 2.26 6.39
CA TYR A 65 -20.79 2.90 5.07
C TYR A 65 -20.77 4.42 5.24
N VAL A 66 -19.71 5.06 4.78
CA VAL A 66 -19.53 6.52 4.82
C VAL A 66 -19.24 7.02 3.41
N ARG A 67 -19.94 8.08 2.99
CA ARG A 67 -19.72 8.72 1.70
C ARG A 67 -19.06 10.07 1.88
N ASN A 68 -17.98 10.32 1.13
CA ASN A 68 -17.35 11.63 1.04
C ASN A 68 -18.16 12.59 0.16
N ASP A 69 -18.12 13.87 0.48
CA ASP A 69 -18.80 14.92 -0.30
C ASP A 69 -18.15 15.16 -1.67
N SER A 70 -16.88 14.82 -1.81
CA SER A 70 -16.10 14.91 -3.06
C SER A 70 -15.06 13.81 -3.13
N ASN A 71 -14.50 13.57 -4.31
CA ASN A 71 -13.39 12.62 -4.47
C ASN A 71 -12.11 13.24 -3.89
N VAL A 72 -11.62 12.65 -2.80
CA VAL A 72 -10.44 13.08 -2.04
C VAL A 72 -9.24 12.15 -2.20
N GLY A 73 -9.43 11.02 -2.86
CA GLY A 73 -8.41 10.00 -3.12
C GLY A 73 -8.29 8.92 -2.03
N PRO A 74 -7.61 7.81 -2.37
CA PRO A 74 -7.60 6.62 -1.51
C PRO A 74 -6.89 6.82 -0.17
N GLY A 75 -5.82 7.61 -0.12
CA GLY A 75 -5.08 7.89 1.12
C GLY A 75 -5.94 8.62 2.15
N VAL A 76 -6.62 9.70 1.73
CA VAL A 76 -7.54 10.46 2.58
C VAL A 76 -8.73 9.60 2.99
N SER A 77 -9.31 8.84 2.06
CA SER A 77 -10.42 7.92 2.35
C SER A 77 -10.02 6.85 3.38
N ARG A 78 -8.80 6.32 3.34
CA ARG A 78 -8.29 5.39 4.37
C ARG A 78 -8.12 6.09 5.72
N ASN A 79 -7.63 7.34 5.78
CA ASN A 79 -7.55 8.13 7.01
C ASN A 79 -8.95 8.32 7.63
N ILE A 80 -9.92 8.71 6.82
CA ILE A 80 -11.33 8.82 7.24
C ILE A 80 -11.81 7.48 7.79
N GLY A 81 -11.56 6.36 7.10
CA GLY A 81 -11.95 5.03 7.56
C GLY A 81 -11.37 4.68 8.93
N VAL A 82 -10.09 4.98 9.17
CA VAL A 82 -9.48 4.76 10.49
C VAL A 82 -10.12 5.59 11.59
N SER A 83 -10.68 6.78 11.29
CA SER A 83 -11.40 7.58 12.30
C SER A 83 -12.71 6.93 12.77
N TYR A 84 -13.34 6.10 11.94
CA TYR A 84 -14.53 5.31 12.29
C TYR A 84 -14.19 3.95 12.90
N ALA A 85 -12.94 3.50 12.82
CA ALA A 85 -12.52 2.20 13.32
C ALA A 85 -12.62 2.12 14.85
N SER A 86 -13.26 1.08 15.37
CA SER A 86 -13.34 0.80 16.80
C SER A 86 -12.36 -0.30 17.25
N GLY A 87 -11.81 -1.06 16.29
CA GLY A 87 -10.85 -2.12 16.55
C GLY A 87 -9.49 -1.64 17.03
N GLU A 88 -8.83 -2.48 17.82
CA GLU A 88 -7.43 -2.30 18.22
C GLU A 88 -6.48 -2.47 17.03
N TYR A 89 -6.87 -3.31 16.08
CA TYR A 89 -6.13 -3.58 14.84
C TYR A 89 -6.89 -3.02 13.64
N ILE A 90 -6.13 -2.60 12.64
CA ILE A 90 -6.65 -2.13 11.35
C ILE A 90 -6.00 -2.91 10.22
N ALA A 91 -6.78 -3.17 9.18
CA ALA A 91 -6.32 -3.74 7.93
C ALA A 91 -6.96 -2.98 6.77
N PHE A 92 -6.21 -2.81 5.69
CA PHE A 92 -6.69 -2.13 4.49
C PHE A 92 -6.98 -3.14 3.39
N HIS A 93 -8.09 -2.94 2.70
CA HIS A 93 -8.50 -3.80 1.59
C HIS A 93 -9.00 -2.95 0.43
N ASP A 94 -8.55 -3.24 -0.78
CA ASP A 94 -8.97 -2.48 -1.94
C ASP A 94 -10.28 -3.05 -2.52
N SER A 95 -11.14 -2.16 -3.01
CA SER A 95 -12.51 -2.50 -3.44
C SER A 95 -12.61 -3.32 -4.74
N ASP A 96 -11.47 -3.65 -5.35
CA ASP A 96 -11.33 -4.47 -6.54
C ASP A 96 -10.48 -5.74 -6.34
N ASP A 97 -10.10 -6.04 -5.08
CA ASP A 97 -9.23 -7.15 -4.73
C ASP A 97 -9.95 -8.26 -3.94
N GLU A 98 -9.23 -9.28 -3.52
CA GLU A 98 -9.77 -10.44 -2.81
C GLU A 98 -8.80 -10.90 -1.70
N TRP A 99 -9.33 -11.18 -0.51
CA TRP A 99 -8.61 -11.86 0.55
C TRP A 99 -8.91 -13.36 0.57
N LEU A 100 -7.90 -14.17 0.84
CA LEU A 100 -8.12 -15.59 1.10
C LEU A 100 -8.67 -15.82 2.51
N PRO A 101 -9.46 -16.87 2.75
CA PRO A 101 -10.27 -17.02 3.98
C PRO A 101 -9.50 -17.00 5.30
N HIS A 102 -8.24 -17.40 5.32
CA HIS A 102 -7.42 -17.49 6.53
C HIS A 102 -6.50 -16.28 6.76
N LYS A 103 -6.60 -15.21 5.96
CA LYS A 103 -5.67 -14.09 6.02
C LYS A 103 -5.59 -13.46 7.42
N LEU A 104 -6.72 -13.02 7.94
CA LEU A 104 -6.72 -12.34 9.25
C LEU A 104 -6.34 -13.29 10.38
N GLU A 105 -6.76 -14.56 10.34
CA GLU A 105 -6.39 -15.56 11.33
C GLU A 105 -4.88 -15.76 11.41
N ARG A 106 -4.23 -15.99 10.25
CA ARG A 106 -2.79 -16.20 10.15
C ARG A 106 -1.99 -14.95 10.59
N GLN A 107 -2.44 -13.78 10.18
CA GLN A 107 -1.76 -12.53 10.56
C GLN A 107 -1.94 -12.18 12.03
N MET A 108 -3.14 -12.41 12.62
CA MET A 108 -3.38 -12.18 14.05
C MET A 108 -2.62 -13.17 14.93
N GLU A 109 -2.45 -14.44 14.50
CA GLU A 109 -1.58 -15.39 15.20
C GLU A 109 -0.15 -14.85 15.31
N GLU A 110 0.43 -14.38 14.21
CA GLU A 110 1.79 -13.83 14.19
C GLU A 110 1.89 -12.50 14.95
N MET A 111 0.89 -11.62 14.84
CA MET A 111 0.86 -10.35 15.56
C MET A 111 0.84 -10.56 17.10
N ARG A 112 0.15 -11.58 17.59
CA ARG A 112 0.10 -11.92 19.02
C ARG A 112 1.42 -12.48 19.55
N ARG A 113 2.18 -13.17 18.70
CA ARG A 113 3.50 -13.75 19.03
C ARG A 113 4.63 -12.75 18.89
N ALA A 114 4.38 -11.70 18.09
CA ALA A 114 5.40 -10.73 17.73
C ALA A 114 5.87 -9.88 18.92
N ASP A 115 7.14 -9.53 18.90
CA ASP A 115 7.72 -8.53 19.81
C ASP A 115 7.06 -7.15 19.60
N ALA A 116 7.06 -6.32 20.63
CA ALA A 116 6.52 -4.96 20.58
C ALA A 116 7.19 -4.05 19.51
N LYS A 117 8.39 -4.42 19.04
CA LYS A 117 9.06 -3.74 17.91
C LYS A 117 8.36 -3.96 16.57
N VAL A 118 7.59 -5.05 16.43
CA VAL A 118 6.87 -5.34 15.19
C VAL A 118 5.64 -4.45 15.11
N GLY A 119 5.66 -3.53 14.16
CA GLY A 119 4.56 -2.61 13.91
C GLY A 119 3.49 -3.15 12.98
N VAL A 120 3.90 -4.00 12.05
CA VAL A 120 3.08 -4.52 10.95
C VAL A 120 3.34 -5.99 10.73
N VAL A 121 2.27 -6.74 10.49
CA VAL A 121 2.29 -8.07 9.89
C VAL A 121 1.68 -7.97 8.50
N TYR A 122 2.39 -8.46 7.48
CA TYR A 122 1.90 -8.49 6.12
C TYR A 122 2.07 -9.87 5.50
N SER A 123 1.50 -10.12 4.34
CA SER A 123 1.55 -11.43 3.70
C SER A 123 1.98 -11.34 2.25
N VAL A 124 2.19 -12.50 1.63
CA VAL A 124 2.37 -12.58 0.19
C VAL A 124 1.05 -12.28 -0.52
N CYS A 125 1.15 -11.59 -1.65
CA CYS A 125 0.05 -11.27 -2.54
C CYS A 125 0.33 -11.78 -3.95
N GLU A 126 -0.67 -12.36 -4.60
CA GLU A 126 -0.69 -12.57 -6.05
C GLU A 126 -1.30 -11.35 -6.73
N MET A 127 -0.59 -10.76 -7.68
CA MET A 127 -1.15 -9.77 -8.60
C MET A 127 -1.50 -10.46 -9.92
N ARG A 128 -2.78 -10.63 -10.18
CA ARG A 128 -3.30 -11.27 -11.39
C ARG A 128 -3.56 -10.25 -12.47
N ARG A 129 -2.77 -10.32 -13.53
CA ARG A 129 -2.90 -9.54 -14.75
C ARG A 129 -3.43 -10.42 -15.88
N GLU A 130 -3.87 -9.81 -16.97
CA GLU A 130 -4.42 -10.54 -18.14
C GLU A 130 -3.47 -11.64 -18.66
N LYS A 131 -2.16 -11.40 -18.64
CA LYS A 131 -1.16 -12.29 -19.26
C LYS A 131 -0.20 -12.96 -18.28
N GLU A 132 -0.18 -12.54 -17.04
CA GLU A 132 0.78 -13.04 -16.05
C GLU A 132 0.23 -12.91 -14.62
N THR A 133 0.77 -13.72 -13.72
CA THR A 133 0.61 -13.56 -12.27
C THR A 133 1.96 -13.21 -11.67
N ILE A 134 2.00 -12.10 -10.94
CA ILE A 134 3.21 -11.63 -10.25
C ILE A 134 3.00 -11.84 -8.74
N VAL A 135 4.02 -12.34 -8.06
CA VAL A 135 3.98 -12.57 -6.61
C VAL A 135 4.75 -11.46 -5.89
N TYR A 136 4.13 -10.85 -4.88
CA TYR A 136 4.74 -9.83 -4.02
C TYR A 136 4.69 -10.24 -2.54
N PRO A 137 5.80 -10.08 -1.78
CA PRO A 137 7.13 -9.74 -2.29
C PRO A 137 7.69 -10.87 -3.16
N PRO A 138 8.63 -10.59 -4.08
CA PRO A 138 9.16 -11.60 -4.98
C PRO A 138 9.76 -12.79 -4.23
N SER A 139 9.44 -14.02 -4.66
CA SER A 139 9.89 -15.26 -4.01
C SER A 139 11.42 -15.42 -3.98
N GLY A 140 12.13 -14.88 -4.98
CA GLY A 140 13.59 -14.90 -5.06
C GLY A 140 14.32 -13.95 -4.08
N VAL A 141 13.61 -13.09 -3.36
CA VAL A 141 14.20 -12.22 -2.34
C VAL A 141 14.34 -12.98 -1.02
N PRO A 142 15.52 -12.99 -0.36
CA PRO A 142 15.71 -13.64 0.93
C PRO A 142 14.71 -13.14 1.99
N TYR A 143 14.30 -14.04 2.90
CA TYR A 143 13.31 -13.72 3.95
C TYR A 143 13.76 -12.56 4.83
N GLU A 144 15.05 -12.49 5.18
CA GLU A 144 15.66 -11.47 6.03
C GLU A 144 15.58 -10.06 5.42
N LEU A 145 15.37 -9.97 4.10
CA LEU A 145 15.16 -8.71 3.39
C LEU A 145 13.67 -8.35 3.27
N LYS A 146 12.79 -9.26 3.69
CA LYS A 146 11.32 -9.10 3.66
C LYS A 146 10.71 -9.03 5.05
N SER A 147 11.46 -9.35 6.12
CA SER A 147 10.99 -9.40 7.50
C SER A 147 12.05 -8.83 8.45
N GLY A 148 11.64 -8.28 9.60
CA GLY A 148 12.52 -7.56 10.54
C GLY A 148 12.73 -6.11 10.15
N ASN A 149 13.95 -5.62 10.23
CA ASN A 149 14.30 -4.26 9.81
C ASN A 149 14.47 -4.17 8.29
N VAL A 150 13.38 -3.86 7.60
CA VAL A 150 13.36 -3.75 6.14
C VAL A 150 13.54 -2.31 5.63
N PHE A 151 13.80 -1.34 6.50
CA PHE A 151 13.91 0.06 6.10
C PHE A 151 14.87 0.30 4.92
N PRO A 152 16.09 -0.30 4.86
CA PRO A 152 16.98 -0.10 3.72
C PRO A 152 16.42 -0.67 2.41
N VAL A 153 15.63 -1.74 2.48
CA VAL A 153 15.05 -2.39 1.30
C VAL A 153 13.84 -1.63 0.80
N ILE A 154 12.93 -1.27 1.73
CA ILE A 154 11.69 -0.57 1.37
C ILE A 154 11.96 0.85 0.88
N LEU A 155 13.02 1.48 1.32
CA LEU A 155 13.43 2.81 0.82
C LEU A 155 13.82 2.79 -0.66
N LEU A 156 14.25 1.64 -1.18
CA LEU A 156 14.51 1.44 -2.61
C LEU A 156 13.25 1.09 -3.40
N ASN A 157 12.46 0.15 -2.89
CA ASN A 157 11.33 -0.45 -3.62
C ASN A 157 10.12 -0.63 -2.71
N ALA A 158 8.92 -0.50 -3.25
CA ALA A 158 7.71 -0.92 -2.56
C ALA A 158 7.79 -2.42 -2.25
N LEU A 159 7.67 -2.77 -0.97
CA LEU A 159 7.79 -4.15 -0.49
C LEU A 159 6.45 -4.69 0.02
N ILE A 160 5.63 -3.84 0.61
CA ILE A 160 4.42 -4.21 1.33
C ILE A 160 3.19 -3.77 0.52
N PRO A 161 2.49 -4.67 -0.17
CA PRO A 161 1.21 -4.34 -0.78
C PRO A 161 0.19 -3.98 0.29
N MET A 162 -0.51 -2.86 0.13
CA MET A 162 -1.43 -2.32 1.15
C MET A 162 -2.52 -3.32 1.53
N ILE A 163 -3.04 -4.07 0.57
CA ILE A 163 -4.09 -5.09 0.82
C ILE A 163 -3.63 -6.24 1.72
N THR A 164 -2.33 -6.38 1.95
CA THR A 164 -1.77 -7.44 2.80
C THR A 164 -1.50 -6.99 4.24
N LEU A 165 -1.58 -5.68 4.51
CA LEU A 165 -1.14 -5.09 5.75
C LEU A 165 -2.16 -5.28 6.88
N LEU A 166 -1.66 -5.68 8.05
CA LEU A 166 -2.35 -5.66 9.35
C LEU A 166 -1.45 -4.94 10.36
N MET A 167 -2.00 -3.98 11.10
CA MET A 167 -1.24 -3.23 12.11
C MET A 167 -2.09 -2.83 13.32
N ARG A 168 -1.43 -2.44 14.42
CA ARG A 168 -2.12 -1.79 15.54
C ARG A 168 -2.57 -0.39 15.14
N LYS A 169 -3.83 -0.05 15.43
CA LYS A 169 -4.38 1.30 15.19
C LYS A 169 -3.55 2.39 15.88
N SER A 170 -3.04 2.13 17.08
CA SER A 170 -2.19 3.08 17.81
C SER A 170 -0.92 3.46 17.04
N ILE A 171 -0.30 2.51 16.34
CA ILE A 171 0.89 2.76 15.51
C ILE A 171 0.52 3.63 14.31
N PHE A 172 -0.61 3.35 13.64
CA PHE A 172 -1.09 4.19 12.54
C PHE A 172 -1.28 5.65 12.96
N LEU A 173 -1.89 5.87 14.11
CA LEU A 173 -2.10 7.20 14.66
C LEU A 173 -0.77 7.87 15.06
N GLU A 174 0.17 7.12 15.64
CA GLU A 174 1.49 7.62 16.03
C GLU A 174 2.31 8.09 14.84
N ILE A 175 2.26 7.36 13.72
CA ILE A 175 2.98 7.77 12.50
C ILE A 175 2.25 8.86 11.70
N GLY A 176 1.04 9.26 12.11
CA GLY A 176 0.27 10.35 11.50
C GLY A 176 -0.59 9.96 10.30
N GLY A 177 -0.88 8.67 10.09
CA GLY A 177 -1.72 8.21 8.98
C GLY A 177 -1.10 8.39 7.59
N PHE A 178 -1.92 8.32 6.55
CA PHE A 178 -1.49 8.59 5.17
C PHE A 178 -1.25 10.09 4.95
N ASN A 179 -0.24 10.41 4.15
CA ASN A 179 0.02 11.78 3.74
C ASN A 179 -1.02 12.23 2.69
N GLU A 180 -1.91 13.13 3.08
CA GLU A 180 -3.05 13.60 2.28
C GLU A 180 -2.64 14.46 1.07
N GLN A 181 -1.38 14.90 1.00
CA GLN A 181 -0.85 15.66 -0.13
C GLN A 181 -0.38 14.77 -1.29
N LEU A 182 -0.32 13.46 -1.08
CA LEU A 182 0.13 12.52 -2.10
C LEU A 182 -1.05 11.97 -2.89
N HIS A 183 -0.96 12.07 -4.21
CA HIS A 183 -1.98 11.56 -5.14
C HIS A 183 -1.63 10.17 -5.72
N ALA A 184 -0.42 9.67 -5.47
CA ALA A 184 0.04 8.33 -5.83
C ALA A 184 1.15 7.88 -4.88
N LEU A 185 1.35 6.55 -4.75
CA LEU A 185 2.35 5.93 -3.86
C LEU A 185 2.22 6.34 -2.37
N GLU A 186 1.04 6.71 -1.95
CA GLU A 186 0.73 7.01 -0.55
C GLU A 186 0.93 5.77 0.34
N ASP A 187 0.69 4.59 -0.21
CA ASP A 187 0.92 3.28 0.41
C ASP A 187 2.42 2.97 0.56
N TYR A 188 3.20 3.32 -0.43
CA TYR A 188 4.66 3.19 -0.37
C TYR A 188 5.26 4.15 0.66
N GLU A 189 4.83 5.40 0.67
CA GLU A 189 5.33 6.42 1.59
C GLU A 189 5.04 6.07 3.06
N ILE A 190 3.81 5.67 3.40
CA ILE A 190 3.48 5.25 4.77
C ILE A 190 4.27 4.00 5.18
N SER A 191 4.49 3.06 4.26
CA SER A 191 5.27 1.85 4.52
C SER A 191 6.73 2.18 4.87
N ILE A 192 7.33 3.21 4.26
CA ILE A 192 8.67 3.71 4.62
C ILE A 192 8.66 4.30 6.02
N ARG A 193 7.66 5.13 6.40
CA ARG A 193 7.56 5.69 7.75
C ARG A 193 7.39 4.62 8.81
N ILE A 194 6.62 3.59 8.54
CA ILE A 194 6.48 2.42 9.41
C ILE A 194 7.83 1.74 9.58
N ALA A 195 8.47 1.34 8.48
CA ALA A 195 9.72 0.57 8.51
C ALA A 195 10.91 1.36 9.12
N LYS A 196 10.85 2.69 9.14
CA LYS A 196 11.85 3.53 9.81
C LYS A 196 11.77 3.44 11.34
N LYS A 197 10.59 3.17 11.90
CA LYS A 197 10.37 3.10 13.35
C LYS A 197 10.19 1.68 13.89
N TYR A 198 9.62 0.81 13.09
CA TYR A 198 9.18 -0.52 13.48
C TYR A 198 9.75 -1.60 12.56
N GLU A 199 9.91 -2.77 13.11
CA GLU A 199 10.13 -3.98 12.33
C GLU A 199 8.81 -4.42 11.67
N VAL A 200 8.91 -5.12 10.53
CA VAL A 200 7.77 -5.75 9.87
C VAL A 200 7.92 -7.26 9.91
N LEU A 201 6.82 -7.99 9.90
CA LEU A 201 6.82 -9.44 9.91
C LEU A 201 6.05 -9.97 8.70
N LEU A 202 6.69 -10.82 7.90
CA LEU A 202 6.08 -11.47 6.74
C LEU A 202 5.49 -12.84 7.15
N VAL A 203 4.20 -13.02 6.89
CA VAL A 203 3.58 -14.34 6.75
C VAL A 203 3.86 -14.82 5.32
N ASP A 204 4.78 -15.75 5.14
CA ASP A 204 5.23 -16.21 3.79
C ASP A 204 4.21 -17.17 3.15
N GLU A 205 2.96 -16.74 3.13
CA GLU A 205 1.81 -17.42 2.54
C GLU A 205 1.06 -16.44 1.63
N VAL A 206 0.54 -16.91 0.50
CA VAL A 206 -0.36 -16.11 -0.34
C VAL A 206 -1.69 -16.01 0.39
N LEU A 207 -2.04 -14.81 0.87
CA LEU A 207 -3.26 -14.54 1.62
C LEU A 207 -4.13 -13.43 1.00
N ALA A 208 -3.67 -12.82 -0.08
CA ALA A 208 -4.41 -11.82 -0.83
C ALA A 208 -4.16 -11.96 -2.34
N VAL A 209 -5.15 -11.55 -3.12
CA VAL A 209 -5.09 -11.51 -4.59
C VAL A 209 -5.48 -10.12 -5.05
N ALA A 210 -4.58 -9.44 -5.73
CA ALA A 210 -4.84 -8.18 -6.41
C ALA A 210 -5.18 -8.44 -7.88
N TYR A 211 -6.10 -7.67 -8.42
CA TYR A 211 -6.52 -7.77 -9.82
C TYR A 211 -6.20 -6.48 -10.56
N GLU A 212 -5.68 -6.62 -11.77
CA GLU A 212 -5.54 -5.48 -12.66
C GLU A 212 -6.92 -4.92 -13.02
N SER A 213 -7.17 -3.67 -12.69
CA SER A 213 -8.45 -3.01 -12.99
C SER A 213 -8.28 -1.84 -13.95
N VAL A 214 -9.21 -1.71 -14.89
CA VAL A 214 -9.24 -0.57 -15.83
C VAL A 214 -9.53 0.71 -15.04
N GLY A 215 -8.69 1.74 -15.23
CA GLY A 215 -8.85 3.03 -14.53
C GLY A 215 -8.34 3.02 -13.09
N SER A 216 -7.48 2.07 -12.72
CA SER A 216 -6.77 2.09 -11.44
C SER A 216 -5.90 3.35 -11.30
N VAL A 217 -5.64 3.76 -10.04
CA VAL A 217 -4.69 4.84 -9.70
C VAL A 217 -3.29 4.57 -10.28
N ASP A 218 -3.01 3.31 -10.62
CA ASP A 218 -1.77 2.88 -11.26
C ASP A 218 -1.49 3.56 -12.62
N SER A 219 -2.50 4.18 -13.25
CA SER A 219 -2.34 4.98 -14.47
C SER A 219 -1.75 6.40 -14.26
N ARG A 220 -1.59 6.87 -13.01
CA ARG A 220 -1.10 8.23 -12.68
C ARG A 220 0.43 8.31 -12.63
N ASN A 221 1.08 8.06 -13.75
CA ASN A 221 2.54 7.97 -13.81
C ASN A 221 3.27 9.27 -13.40
N ASN A 222 2.71 10.46 -13.72
CA ASN A 222 3.30 11.74 -13.30
C ASN A 222 3.36 11.89 -11.78
N ASP A 223 2.26 11.58 -11.11
CA ASP A 223 2.15 11.71 -9.66
C ASP A 223 3.11 10.73 -8.96
N LYS A 224 3.32 9.54 -9.53
CA LYS A 224 4.30 8.57 -9.02
C LYS A 224 5.71 9.14 -9.05
N ILE A 225 6.13 9.74 -10.16
CA ILE A 225 7.46 10.35 -10.27
C ILE A 225 7.61 11.48 -9.24
N VAL A 226 6.63 12.38 -9.13
CA VAL A 226 6.66 13.47 -8.16
C VAL A 226 6.79 12.93 -6.73
N THR A 227 6.03 11.88 -6.38
CA THR A 227 6.12 11.24 -5.06
C THR A 227 7.47 10.58 -4.84
N GLN A 228 8.06 9.92 -5.84
CA GLN A 228 9.40 9.35 -5.71
C GLN A 228 10.45 10.42 -5.38
N TYR A 229 10.37 11.62 -5.97
CA TYR A 229 11.26 12.73 -5.64
C TYR A 229 11.02 13.26 -4.23
N TYR A 230 9.76 13.43 -3.86
CA TYR A 230 9.41 13.82 -2.51
C TYR A 230 10.03 12.85 -1.47
N ILE A 231 9.90 11.54 -1.70
CA ILE A 231 10.52 10.51 -0.85
C ILE A 231 12.05 10.63 -0.85
N MET A 232 12.67 10.84 -2.01
CA MET A 232 14.13 10.98 -2.10
C MET A 232 14.65 12.21 -1.35
N ASP A 233 13.97 13.35 -1.43
CA ASP A 233 14.37 14.56 -0.69
C ASP A 233 14.13 14.38 0.82
N LEU A 234 12.99 13.80 1.21
CA LEU A 234 12.65 13.55 2.60
C LEU A 234 13.66 12.60 3.29
N TYR A 235 14.17 11.61 2.57
CA TYR A 235 15.08 10.58 3.08
C TYR A 235 16.51 10.69 2.52
N LYS A 236 16.92 11.86 2.05
CA LYS A 236 18.23 12.06 1.41
C LYS A 236 19.41 11.68 2.31
N ASP A 237 19.32 11.98 3.61
CA ASP A 237 20.37 11.65 4.58
C ASP A 237 20.39 10.14 4.86
N ASP A 238 19.24 9.49 4.98
CA ASP A 238 19.14 8.04 5.14
C ASP A 238 19.72 7.32 3.91
N LEU A 239 19.35 7.76 2.69
CA LEU A 239 19.86 7.20 1.43
C LEU A 239 21.38 7.30 1.34
N LYS A 240 21.95 8.44 1.78
CA LYS A 240 23.39 8.67 1.82
C LYS A 240 24.08 7.80 2.87
N GLN A 241 23.53 7.77 4.09
CA GLN A 241 24.09 6.97 5.19
C GLN A 241 24.09 5.47 4.88
N LEU A 242 23.06 4.98 4.21
CA LEU A 242 22.94 3.60 3.78
C LEU A 242 23.76 3.27 2.52
N GLY A 243 24.32 4.27 1.84
CA GLY A 243 25.08 4.09 0.60
C GLY A 243 24.23 3.59 -0.58
N ILE A 244 22.91 3.89 -0.59
CA ILE A 244 21.96 3.40 -1.61
C ILE A 244 21.40 4.52 -2.50
N LYS A 245 21.87 5.75 -2.37
CA LYS A 245 21.34 6.91 -3.10
C LYS A 245 21.44 6.74 -4.62
N GLU A 246 22.59 6.29 -5.13
CA GLU A 246 22.79 6.04 -6.57
C GLU A 246 21.84 4.93 -7.10
N ARG A 247 21.63 3.86 -6.32
CA ARG A 247 20.67 2.81 -6.66
C ARG A 247 19.25 3.33 -6.73
N LYS A 248 18.88 4.28 -5.86
CA LYS A 248 17.57 4.93 -5.91
C LYS A 248 17.41 5.78 -7.15
N PHE A 249 18.46 6.50 -7.59
CA PHE A 249 18.45 7.21 -8.88
C PHE A 249 18.19 6.24 -10.05
N ASP A 250 18.92 5.12 -10.09
CA ASP A 250 18.73 4.11 -11.13
C ASP A 250 17.31 3.54 -11.14
N PHE A 251 16.75 3.28 -9.96
CA PHE A 251 15.39 2.78 -9.84
C PHE A 251 14.38 3.78 -10.40
N VAL A 252 14.42 5.04 -9.98
CA VAL A 252 13.50 6.10 -10.45
C VAL A 252 13.61 6.34 -11.95
N LEU A 253 14.82 6.35 -12.49
CA LEU A 253 15.04 6.48 -13.93
C LEU A 253 14.53 5.25 -14.68
N GLY A 254 14.74 4.05 -14.15
CA GLY A 254 14.22 2.79 -14.72
C GLY A 254 12.70 2.77 -14.78
N GLU A 255 12.02 3.17 -13.70
CA GLU A 255 10.56 3.33 -13.71
C GLU A 255 10.11 4.35 -14.77
N ALA A 256 10.75 5.53 -14.82
CA ALA A 256 10.40 6.55 -15.80
C ALA A 256 10.58 6.08 -17.26
N MET A 257 11.57 5.22 -17.52
CA MET A 257 11.74 4.60 -18.84
C MET A 257 10.68 3.53 -19.13
N GLN A 258 10.31 2.73 -18.15
CA GLN A 258 9.35 1.63 -18.29
C GLN A 258 7.92 2.14 -18.51
N TYR A 259 7.51 3.21 -17.82
CA TYR A 259 6.19 3.84 -17.99
C TYR A 259 6.05 4.65 -19.31
N GLY A 260 7.10 4.69 -20.10
CA GLY A 260 7.01 4.63 -21.57
C GLY A 260 6.74 5.92 -22.29
N ASN A 261 6.98 7.11 -21.78
CA ASN A 261 7.11 8.21 -22.73
C ASN A 261 8.31 9.11 -22.43
N GLN A 262 8.87 9.65 -23.49
CA GLN A 262 10.02 10.54 -23.45
C GLN A 262 9.80 11.74 -22.51
N GLN A 263 8.57 12.18 -22.34
CA GLN A 263 8.20 13.29 -21.46
C GLN A 263 8.41 12.95 -19.98
N PHE A 264 8.03 11.73 -19.54
CA PHE A 264 8.26 11.28 -18.15
C PHE A 264 9.74 11.15 -17.83
N PHE A 265 10.51 10.57 -18.75
CA PHE A 265 11.95 10.44 -18.55
C PHE A 265 12.61 11.83 -18.46
N CYS A 266 12.23 12.77 -19.32
CA CYS A 266 12.73 14.15 -19.26
C CYS A 266 12.33 14.83 -17.94
N GLN A 267 11.10 14.65 -17.48
CA GLN A 267 10.65 15.19 -16.19
C GLN A 267 11.45 14.59 -15.02
N ALA A 268 11.67 13.28 -15.02
CA ALA A 268 12.47 12.58 -14.03
C ALA A 268 13.91 13.14 -14.00
N VAL A 269 14.55 13.25 -15.15
CA VAL A 269 15.91 13.82 -15.24
C VAL A 269 15.93 15.28 -14.77
N LEU A 270 14.92 16.08 -15.12
CA LEU A 270 14.83 17.48 -14.73
C LEU A 270 14.73 17.62 -13.20
N GLU A 271 13.89 16.81 -12.57
CA GLU A 271 13.75 16.83 -11.11
C GLU A 271 15.03 16.36 -10.43
N LEU A 272 15.60 15.20 -10.83
CA LEU A 272 16.86 14.69 -10.31
C LEU A 272 18.03 15.69 -10.49
N SER A 273 18.03 16.48 -11.56
CA SER A 273 19.07 17.46 -11.80
C SER A 273 19.13 18.61 -10.78
N LYS A 274 18.13 18.74 -9.91
CA LYS A 274 18.14 19.63 -8.74
C LYS A 274 19.04 19.12 -7.61
N ASP A 275 19.42 17.84 -7.63
CA ASP A 275 20.28 17.20 -6.64
C ASP A 275 21.73 17.16 -7.16
N GLU A 276 22.66 17.80 -6.43
CA GLU A 276 24.08 17.86 -6.82
C GLU A 276 24.76 16.48 -6.87
N ASP A 277 24.34 15.54 -6.02
CA ASP A 277 24.88 14.18 -6.01
C ASP A 277 24.42 13.43 -7.28
N TYR A 278 23.18 13.66 -7.75
CA TYR A 278 22.72 13.12 -9.01
C TYR A 278 23.51 13.67 -10.20
N LEU A 279 23.78 14.96 -10.25
CA LEU A 279 24.58 15.55 -11.32
C LEU A 279 25.97 14.90 -11.42
N ARG A 280 26.66 14.73 -10.28
CA ARG A 280 27.96 14.02 -10.22
C ARG A 280 27.84 12.56 -10.65
N TYR A 281 26.79 11.87 -10.20
CA TYR A 281 26.51 10.49 -10.58
C TYR A 281 26.25 10.37 -12.09
N ALA A 282 25.39 11.22 -12.67
CA ALA A 282 25.07 11.24 -14.08
C ALA A 282 26.31 11.55 -14.94
N GLU A 283 27.13 12.52 -14.53
CA GLU A 283 28.40 12.79 -15.22
C GLU A 283 29.31 11.57 -15.27
N LYS A 284 29.47 10.86 -14.14
CA LYS A 284 30.29 9.65 -14.06
C LYS A 284 29.73 8.53 -14.95
N LYS A 285 28.40 8.29 -14.88
CA LYS A 285 27.73 7.20 -15.61
C LYS A 285 27.70 7.43 -17.12
N TYR A 286 27.42 8.65 -17.56
CA TYR A 286 27.32 8.98 -18.99
C TYR A 286 28.65 9.29 -19.67
N LYS A 287 29.71 9.64 -18.92
CA LYS A 287 31.08 9.67 -19.49
C LYS A 287 31.58 8.31 -19.90
N MET A 288 31.16 7.24 -19.20
CA MET A 288 31.50 5.86 -19.55
C MET A 288 30.89 5.39 -20.89
N TYR A 289 29.92 6.11 -21.45
CA TYR A 289 29.30 5.78 -22.75
C TYR A 289 29.84 6.64 -23.91
N LYS A 290 30.82 7.52 -23.63
CA LYS A 290 31.45 8.35 -24.65
C LYS A 290 32.86 7.89 -25.03
N GLU A 291 33.40 6.91 -24.34
CA GLU A 291 34.63 6.17 -24.65
C GLU A 291 34.26 4.78 -25.22
#